data_f28a5bed2f41fe8bc1576aeee5e3b4d3
#
_entry.id   f28a5bed2f41fe8bc1576aeee5e3b4d3
#
_cell.length_a   1.000
_cell.length_b   1.000
_cell.length_c   1.000
_cell.angle_alpha   90.00
_cell.angle_beta   90.00
_cell.angle_gamma   90.00
#
_symmetry.space_group_name_H-M   'P 1'
#
loop_
_entity.id
_entity.type
_entity.pdbx_description
1 polymer ?
#
loop_
_entity_poly.entity_id
_entity_poly.type
_entity_poly.pdbx_seq_one_letter_code
_entity_poly.pdbx_strand_id
1 'polypeptide(L)'
;MSFTRELMSEIRTMPRALWVLTGGQFINRFGAFVFPFLSLYLVEQNLTLGKVAWVIGAMSVGGIFAPFAGGYLADAIGRRNTIVLSLVGSAVTVMGIYFASGFAALVTVSFLHGFSTYMFGPAANALMSDVVPAEKRVLAFAIFRLALNAGFAAGPAVAGFLFTRSPMMIFVGDAVTTLIFAGLALAMLPHGLRTVKGRVSSPRVAWQSWREAGQDGWKNGPFMQLLLAKLLMAVAFVQVFNVLALDTKARGLTTVEYGFVMGLNGLIIMFVELPLAQWIKRFPAKPVTAVGFGVIGLGCASFAFADELGEFFLAMGLFTLGEMIALPVAAAYGAEVATEKYRGRYFGFFSVMWGFSAVIGSAGIRIYDSVGSTWWLMTGACGVVAALILIPNFRDDRPKPLDADVADT
;
A
#
# COMPACT_ATOMS: atom_id res chain seq x y z
N MET A 1 -19.47 -22.08 -19.75
CA MET A 1 -20.16 -22.59 -18.55
C MET A 1 -19.28 -23.45 -17.62
N SER A 2 -18.17 -24.05 -18.08
CA SER A 2 -17.26 -24.85 -17.24
C SER A 2 -16.41 -24.02 -16.30
N PHE A 3 -15.80 -22.94 -16.77
CA PHE A 3 -14.89 -22.08 -15.99
C PHE A 3 -15.54 -21.48 -14.72
N THR A 4 -16.75 -20.94 -14.85
CA THR A 4 -17.47 -20.36 -13.70
C THR A 4 -17.83 -21.40 -12.64
N ARG A 5 -18.15 -22.63 -13.05
CA ARG A 5 -18.44 -23.72 -12.12
C ARG A 5 -17.18 -24.21 -11.40
N GLU A 6 -16.07 -24.28 -12.12
CA GLU A 6 -14.77 -24.67 -11.59
C GLU A 6 -14.28 -23.63 -10.57
N LEU A 7 -14.32 -22.34 -10.91
CA LEU A 7 -13.98 -21.24 -10.00
C LEU A 7 -14.86 -21.25 -8.74
N MET A 8 -16.17 -21.45 -8.88
CA MET A 8 -17.08 -21.56 -7.74
C MET A 8 -16.78 -22.77 -6.85
N SER A 9 -16.36 -23.90 -7.44
CA SER A 9 -15.97 -25.08 -6.68
C SER A 9 -14.68 -24.84 -5.89
N GLU A 10 -13.70 -24.18 -6.50
CA GLU A 10 -12.44 -23.79 -5.83
C GLU A 10 -12.69 -22.83 -4.67
N ILE A 11 -13.52 -21.80 -4.87
CA ILE A 11 -13.90 -20.84 -3.84
C ILE A 11 -14.57 -21.54 -2.64
N ARG A 12 -15.47 -22.50 -2.89
CA ARG A 12 -16.17 -23.24 -1.82
C ARG A 12 -15.25 -24.14 -1.00
N THR A 13 -14.13 -24.57 -1.56
CA THR A 13 -13.15 -25.43 -0.89
C THR A 13 -12.05 -24.66 -0.16
N MET A 14 -12.13 -23.33 -0.12
CA MET A 14 -11.16 -22.49 0.59
C MET A 14 -11.25 -22.67 2.11
N PRO A 15 -10.11 -22.63 2.82
CA PRO A 15 -10.08 -22.79 4.27
C PRO A 15 -10.87 -21.68 4.98
N ARG A 16 -11.54 -22.05 6.09
CA ARG A 16 -12.29 -21.08 6.93
C ARG A 16 -11.43 -19.89 7.37
N ALA A 17 -10.15 -20.11 7.65
CA ALA A 17 -9.23 -19.07 8.05
C ALA A 17 -9.05 -17.98 6.98
N LEU A 18 -9.09 -18.32 5.69
CA LEU A 18 -9.07 -17.33 4.61
C LEU A 18 -10.29 -16.39 4.69
N TRP A 19 -11.48 -16.94 4.92
CA TRP A 19 -12.71 -16.13 5.00
C TRP A 19 -12.74 -15.22 6.20
N VAL A 20 -12.18 -15.66 7.33
CA VAL A 20 -12.02 -14.81 8.53
C VAL A 20 -11.02 -13.68 8.26
N LEU A 21 -9.89 -13.97 7.63
CA LEU A 21 -8.91 -12.94 7.23
C LEU A 21 -9.53 -11.96 6.23
N THR A 22 -10.21 -12.45 5.22
CA THR A 22 -10.82 -11.64 4.15
C THR A 22 -11.94 -10.75 4.68
N GLY A 23 -12.86 -11.32 5.46
CA GLY A 23 -13.96 -10.57 6.07
C GLY A 23 -13.48 -9.56 7.11
N GLY A 24 -12.51 -9.96 7.94
CA GLY A 24 -11.86 -9.05 8.88
C GLY A 24 -11.12 -7.91 8.19
N GLN A 25 -10.42 -8.21 7.11
CA GLN A 25 -9.72 -7.19 6.30
C GLN A 25 -10.69 -6.21 5.63
N PHE A 26 -11.83 -6.71 5.12
CA PHE A 26 -12.89 -5.86 4.60
C PHE A 26 -13.39 -4.88 5.68
N ILE A 27 -13.75 -5.39 6.87
CA ILE A 27 -14.22 -4.57 8.01
C ILE A 27 -13.16 -3.54 8.41
N ASN A 28 -11.90 -3.94 8.52
CA ASN A 28 -10.79 -3.06 8.90
C ASN A 28 -10.54 -1.98 7.85
N ARG A 29 -10.59 -2.31 6.56
CA ARG A 29 -10.38 -1.33 5.47
C ARG A 29 -11.58 -0.43 5.25
N PHE A 30 -12.80 -0.93 5.44
CA PHE A 30 -13.98 -0.10 5.49
C PHE A 30 -13.89 0.92 6.63
N GLY A 31 -13.41 0.50 7.80
CA GLY A 31 -13.26 1.33 8.98
C GLY A 31 -11.97 2.15 9.06
N ALA A 32 -11.07 2.07 8.10
CA ALA A 32 -9.85 2.87 8.07
C ALA A 32 -10.16 4.36 7.79
N PHE A 33 -11.02 4.94 8.61
CA PHE A 33 -11.59 6.27 8.44
C PHE A 33 -10.58 7.38 8.69
N VAL A 34 -9.64 7.16 9.62
CA VAL A 34 -8.67 8.19 10.01
C VAL A 34 -7.65 8.43 8.92
N PHE A 35 -7.21 7.39 8.22
CA PHE A 35 -6.10 7.48 7.27
C PHE A 35 -6.28 8.56 6.18
N PRO A 36 -7.39 8.63 5.42
CA PRO A 36 -7.58 9.67 4.40
C PRO A 36 -7.86 11.06 4.97
N PHE A 37 -8.35 11.16 6.21
CA PHE A 37 -8.72 12.43 6.85
C PHE A 37 -7.71 12.95 7.87
N LEU A 38 -6.60 12.23 8.11
CA LEU A 38 -5.64 12.59 9.16
C LEU A 38 -5.03 13.98 8.95
N SER A 39 -4.60 14.30 7.73
CA SER A 39 -4.02 15.63 7.44
C SER A 39 -5.02 16.75 7.70
N LEU A 40 -6.27 16.56 7.30
CA LEU A 40 -7.35 17.51 7.52
C LEU A 40 -7.65 17.68 9.01
N TYR A 41 -7.79 16.58 9.76
CA TYR A 41 -7.99 16.60 11.20
C TYR A 41 -6.90 17.38 11.93
N LEU A 42 -5.63 17.14 11.58
CA LEU A 42 -4.50 17.80 12.23
C LEU A 42 -4.49 19.32 11.96
N VAL A 43 -4.88 19.75 10.77
CA VAL A 43 -5.05 21.19 10.45
C VAL A 43 -6.19 21.78 11.25
N GLU A 44 -7.31 21.08 11.43
CA GLU A 44 -8.42 21.54 12.27
C GLU A 44 -8.05 21.64 13.76
N GLN A 45 -7.03 20.92 14.21
CA GLN A 45 -6.42 21.09 15.54
C GLN A 45 -5.41 22.25 15.59
N ASN A 46 -5.44 23.18 14.62
CA ASN A 46 -4.56 24.35 14.50
C ASN A 46 -3.06 24.02 14.39
N LEU A 47 -2.71 22.82 13.88
CA LEU A 47 -1.33 22.51 13.53
C LEU A 47 -0.98 23.17 12.19
N THR A 48 0.21 23.76 12.13
CA THR A 48 0.79 24.23 10.85
C THR A 48 1.07 23.04 9.94
N LEU A 49 1.01 23.24 8.61
CA LEU A 49 1.26 22.17 7.65
C LEU A 49 2.64 21.54 7.83
N GLY A 50 3.64 22.31 8.26
CA GLY A 50 4.95 21.76 8.64
C GLY A 50 4.88 20.76 9.81
N LYS A 51 4.06 21.02 10.84
CA LYS A 51 3.85 20.07 11.95
C LYS A 51 3.06 18.84 11.50
N VAL A 52 2.05 19.02 10.63
CA VAL A 52 1.30 17.92 10.03
C VAL A 52 2.22 16.99 9.26
N ALA A 53 3.13 17.55 8.46
CA ALA A 53 4.14 16.78 7.73
C ALA A 53 5.01 15.91 8.67
N TRP A 54 5.44 16.45 9.81
CA TRP A 54 6.20 15.70 10.81
C TRP A 54 5.40 14.54 11.43
N VAL A 55 4.12 14.75 11.74
CA VAL A 55 3.23 13.71 12.31
C VAL A 55 3.05 12.56 11.31
N ILE A 56 2.72 12.88 10.05
CA ILE A 56 2.54 11.88 8.98
C ILE A 56 3.87 11.21 8.64
N GLY A 57 4.97 11.97 8.64
CA GLY A 57 6.31 11.43 8.46
C GLY A 57 6.69 10.43 9.56
N ALA A 58 6.41 10.73 10.82
CA ALA A 58 6.65 9.82 11.93
C ALA A 58 5.85 8.52 11.80
N MET A 59 4.58 8.60 11.41
CA MET A 59 3.75 7.42 11.11
C MET A 59 4.36 6.58 10.00
N SER A 60 4.85 7.22 8.94
CA SER A 60 5.51 6.55 7.81
C SER A 60 6.81 5.86 8.23
N VAL A 61 7.63 6.52 9.07
CA VAL A 61 8.86 5.91 9.64
C VAL A 61 8.52 4.68 10.47
N GLY A 62 7.50 4.74 11.32
CA GLY A 62 7.00 3.57 12.06
C GLY A 62 6.63 2.42 11.10
N GLY A 63 5.97 2.74 10.00
CA GLY A 63 5.59 1.79 8.95
C GLY A 63 6.77 1.11 8.24
N ILE A 64 7.94 1.75 8.15
CA ILE A 64 9.16 1.14 7.57
C ILE A 64 9.69 0.02 8.45
N PHE A 65 9.70 0.21 9.77
CA PHE A 65 10.23 -0.79 10.72
C PHE A 65 9.24 -1.92 11.02
N ALA A 66 7.96 -1.65 10.88
CA ALA A 66 6.88 -2.57 11.24
C ALA A 66 6.95 -3.95 10.56
N PRO A 67 7.20 -4.08 9.22
CA PRO A 67 7.27 -5.38 8.58
C PRO A 67 8.38 -6.28 9.11
N PHE A 68 9.50 -5.71 9.52
CA PHE A 68 10.62 -6.48 10.13
C PHE A 68 10.20 -7.03 11.48
N ALA A 69 9.59 -6.20 12.34
CA ALA A 69 9.08 -6.62 13.64
C ALA A 69 7.92 -7.62 13.47
N GLY A 70 6.99 -7.37 12.55
CA GLY A 70 5.85 -8.23 12.28
C GLY A 70 6.25 -9.62 11.78
N GLY A 71 7.23 -9.70 10.87
CA GLY A 71 7.79 -10.97 10.42
C GLY A 71 8.46 -11.75 11.54
N TYR A 72 9.31 -11.08 12.33
CA TYR A 72 9.97 -11.71 13.48
C TYR A 72 8.95 -12.20 14.53
N LEU A 73 7.99 -11.37 14.91
CA LEU A 73 6.95 -11.73 15.87
C LEU A 73 6.05 -12.85 15.36
N ALA A 74 5.72 -12.85 14.07
CA ALA A 74 4.94 -13.93 13.46
C ALA A 74 5.63 -15.29 13.62
N ASP A 75 6.94 -15.34 13.55
CA ASP A 75 7.72 -16.56 13.79
C ASP A 75 7.88 -16.88 15.27
N ALA A 76 8.05 -15.88 16.13
CA ALA A 76 8.35 -16.04 17.56
C ALA A 76 7.09 -16.37 18.38
N ILE A 77 6.02 -15.56 18.27
CA ILE A 77 4.80 -15.72 19.08
C ILE A 77 3.63 -16.33 18.29
N GLY A 78 3.82 -16.55 16.99
CA GLY A 78 2.83 -17.14 16.06
C GLY A 78 2.03 -16.10 15.28
N ARG A 79 1.56 -16.50 14.09
CA ARG A 79 0.92 -15.61 13.10
C ARG A 79 -0.32 -14.92 13.68
N ARG A 80 -1.23 -15.69 14.30
CA ARG A 80 -2.47 -15.16 14.91
C ARG A 80 -2.17 -14.11 15.99
N ASN A 81 -1.25 -14.41 16.89
CA ASN A 81 -0.97 -13.51 18.00
C ASN A 81 -0.34 -12.20 17.51
N THR A 82 0.48 -12.25 16.46
CA THR A 82 1.05 -11.05 15.82
C THR A 82 -0.02 -10.23 15.12
N ILE A 83 -0.98 -10.86 14.41
CA ILE A 83 -2.13 -10.19 13.82
C ILE A 83 -2.94 -9.48 14.89
N VAL A 84 -3.30 -10.16 15.98
CA VAL A 84 -4.07 -9.58 17.08
C VAL A 84 -3.31 -8.43 17.75
N LEU A 85 -2.02 -8.60 18.02
CA LEU A 85 -1.17 -7.54 18.60
C LEU A 85 -1.13 -6.29 17.71
N SER A 86 -0.97 -6.48 16.39
CA SER A 86 -0.99 -5.40 15.42
C SER A 86 -2.33 -4.65 15.42
N LEU A 87 -3.44 -5.37 15.36
CA LEU A 87 -4.78 -4.78 15.33
C LEU A 87 -5.10 -4.04 16.64
N VAL A 88 -4.86 -4.66 17.80
CA VAL A 88 -5.08 -4.01 19.10
C VAL A 88 -4.16 -2.80 19.27
N GLY A 89 -2.88 -2.93 18.92
CA GLY A 89 -1.94 -1.82 18.95
C GLY A 89 -2.37 -0.66 18.04
N SER A 90 -2.87 -0.97 16.83
CA SER A 90 -3.42 0.03 15.90
C SER A 90 -4.64 0.74 16.49
N ALA A 91 -5.59 -0.01 17.05
CA ALA A 91 -6.79 0.57 17.66
C ALA A 91 -6.48 1.47 18.88
N VAL A 92 -5.57 1.05 19.73
CA VAL A 92 -5.14 1.86 20.89
C VAL A 92 -4.41 3.12 20.44
N THR A 93 -3.51 2.99 19.46
CA THR A 93 -2.71 4.14 19.01
C THR A 93 -3.50 5.10 18.13
N VAL A 94 -4.49 4.66 17.34
CA VAL A 94 -5.38 5.57 16.62
C VAL A 94 -6.19 6.42 17.58
N MET A 95 -6.73 5.85 18.66
CA MET A 95 -7.36 6.62 19.74
C MET A 95 -6.36 7.51 20.47
N GLY A 96 -5.13 7.03 20.65
CA GLY A 96 -4.04 7.80 21.20
C GLY A 96 -3.73 9.08 20.40
N ILE A 97 -3.83 9.06 19.06
CA ILE A 97 -3.68 10.26 18.22
C ILE A 97 -4.76 11.30 18.56
N TYR A 98 -6.00 10.86 18.76
CA TYR A 98 -7.09 11.76 19.11
C TYR A 98 -6.89 12.45 20.47
N PHE A 99 -6.43 11.70 21.48
CA PHE A 99 -6.23 12.21 22.84
C PHE A 99 -4.85 12.82 23.08
N ALA A 100 -3.94 12.77 22.11
CA ALA A 100 -2.58 13.29 22.28
C ALA A 100 -2.59 14.79 22.55
N SER A 101 -2.10 15.20 23.70
CA SER A 101 -1.88 16.59 24.07
C SER A 101 -0.43 16.98 23.81
N GLY A 102 -0.24 17.96 22.92
CA GLY A 102 1.07 18.45 22.57
C GLY A 102 1.75 17.71 21.39
N PHE A 103 2.63 18.44 20.71
CA PHE A 103 3.23 18.00 19.45
C PHE A 103 4.10 16.74 19.59
N ALA A 104 4.91 16.67 20.66
CA ALA A 104 5.79 15.51 20.89
C ALA A 104 5.01 14.21 21.11
N ALA A 105 3.92 14.27 21.90
CA ALA A 105 3.04 13.12 22.12
C ALA A 105 2.39 12.67 20.80
N LEU A 106 1.92 13.62 19.99
CA LEU A 106 1.29 13.35 18.71
C LEU A 106 2.25 12.66 17.73
N VAL A 107 3.49 13.14 17.62
CA VAL A 107 4.55 12.53 16.80
C VAL A 107 4.86 11.10 17.27
N THR A 108 5.01 10.91 18.59
CA THR A 108 5.33 9.60 19.18
C THR A 108 4.22 8.59 18.94
N VAL A 109 2.97 8.97 19.23
CA VAL A 109 1.82 8.07 19.04
C VAL A 109 1.59 7.77 17.56
N SER A 110 1.81 8.73 16.66
CA SER A 110 1.70 8.50 15.22
C SER A 110 2.77 7.52 14.72
N PHE A 111 4.00 7.61 15.20
CA PHE A 111 5.04 6.61 14.93
C PHE A 111 4.58 5.21 15.39
N LEU A 112 4.07 5.10 16.63
CA LEU A 112 3.58 3.84 17.17
C LEU A 112 2.37 3.30 16.40
N HIS A 113 1.50 4.20 15.89
CA HIS A 113 0.36 3.82 15.06
C HIS A 113 0.82 3.22 13.73
N GLY A 114 1.74 3.88 13.02
CA GLY A 114 2.32 3.32 11.79
C GLY A 114 3.03 2.00 12.05
N PHE A 115 3.82 1.90 13.13
CA PHE A 115 4.47 0.66 13.51
C PHE A 115 3.47 -0.47 13.79
N SER A 116 2.45 -0.22 14.60
CA SER A 116 1.43 -1.22 14.93
C SER A 116 0.64 -1.68 13.69
N THR A 117 0.18 -0.73 12.87
CA THR A 117 -0.67 -1.01 11.71
C THR A 117 0.02 -1.85 10.65
N TYR A 118 1.27 -1.53 10.31
CA TYR A 118 1.99 -2.23 9.23
C TYR A 118 2.63 -3.55 9.62
N MET A 119 2.67 -3.91 10.92
CA MET A 119 3.04 -5.26 11.38
C MET A 119 2.07 -6.35 10.91
N PHE A 120 0.81 -5.99 10.62
CA PHE A 120 -0.22 -6.91 10.16
C PHE A 120 0.16 -7.67 8.90
N GLY A 121 0.67 -6.97 7.88
CA GLY A 121 0.87 -7.50 6.53
C GLY A 121 1.70 -8.79 6.47
N PRO A 122 2.94 -8.81 6.98
CA PRO A 122 3.76 -10.02 6.99
C PRO A 122 3.11 -11.20 7.71
N ALA A 123 2.46 -10.96 8.86
CA ALA A 123 1.82 -11.99 9.64
C ALA A 123 0.58 -12.59 8.92
N ALA A 124 -0.23 -11.74 8.29
CA ALA A 124 -1.40 -12.16 7.52
C ALA A 124 -1.00 -12.96 6.26
N ASN A 125 0.01 -12.48 5.52
CA ASN A 125 0.52 -13.18 4.34
C ASN A 125 1.13 -14.54 4.69
N ALA A 126 1.88 -14.62 5.81
CA ALA A 126 2.42 -15.87 6.30
C ALA A 126 1.30 -16.84 6.70
N LEU A 127 0.29 -16.37 7.45
CA LEU A 127 -0.85 -17.21 7.83
C LEU A 127 -1.60 -17.73 6.60
N MET A 128 -1.89 -16.88 5.61
CA MET A 128 -2.51 -17.31 4.37
C MET A 128 -1.71 -18.40 3.66
N SER A 129 -0.38 -18.22 3.59
CA SER A 129 0.51 -19.21 2.98
C SER A 129 0.58 -20.53 3.76
N ASP A 130 0.38 -20.48 5.10
CA ASP A 130 0.35 -21.68 5.96
C ASP A 130 -0.95 -22.48 5.80
N VAL A 131 -2.10 -21.81 5.60
CA VAL A 131 -3.42 -22.43 5.63
C VAL A 131 -3.97 -22.75 4.24
N VAL A 132 -3.49 -22.08 3.19
CA VAL A 132 -3.96 -22.26 1.81
C VAL A 132 -3.01 -23.15 1.03
N PRO A 133 -3.49 -24.24 0.38
CA PRO A 133 -2.70 -25.08 -0.52
C PRO A 133 -2.00 -24.24 -1.61
N ALA A 134 -0.79 -24.64 -2.01
CA ALA A 134 0.07 -23.85 -2.92
C ALA A 134 -0.65 -23.48 -4.23
N GLU A 135 -1.40 -24.43 -4.79
CA GLU A 135 -2.14 -24.30 -6.06
C GLU A 135 -3.25 -23.23 -6.00
N LYS A 136 -3.80 -22.99 -4.79
CA LYS A 136 -4.92 -22.05 -4.57
C LYS A 136 -4.48 -20.68 -4.02
N ARG A 137 -3.18 -20.48 -3.72
CA ARG A 137 -2.70 -19.24 -3.11
C ARG A 137 -2.96 -18.01 -3.95
N VAL A 138 -2.79 -18.10 -5.27
CA VAL A 138 -3.04 -16.98 -6.19
C VAL A 138 -4.48 -16.50 -6.07
N LEU A 139 -5.44 -17.43 -6.09
CA LEU A 139 -6.86 -17.11 -5.94
C LEU A 139 -7.16 -16.56 -4.53
N ALA A 140 -6.57 -17.12 -3.48
CA ALA A 140 -6.75 -16.65 -2.11
C ALA A 140 -6.25 -15.21 -1.91
N PHE A 141 -5.07 -14.86 -2.44
CA PHE A 141 -4.56 -13.48 -2.40
C PHE A 141 -5.43 -12.53 -3.24
N ALA A 142 -5.97 -12.98 -4.37
CA ALA A 142 -6.90 -12.18 -5.17
C ALA A 142 -8.20 -11.87 -4.41
N ILE A 143 -8.79 -12.87 -3.74
CA ILE A 143 -9.99 -12.69 -2.89
C ILE A 143 -9.70 -11.74 -1.72
N PHE A 144 -8.55 -11.89 -1.06
CA PHE A 144 -8.13 -11.02 0.03
C PHE A 144 -7.95 -9.56 -0.43
N ARG A 145 -7.34 -9.36 -1.60
CA ARG A 145 -7.15 -8.04 -2.21
C ARG A 145 -8.48 -7.41 -2.63
N LEU A 146 -9.41 -8.20 -3.18
CA LEU A 146 -10.75 -7.72 -3.51
C LEU A 146 -11.48 -7.17 -2.28
N ALA A 147 -11.42 -7.87 -1.14
CA ALA A 147 -12.01 -7.40 0.09
C ALA A 147 -11.38 -6.10 0.61
N LEU A 148 -10.07 -5.96 0.47
CA LEU A 148 -9.34 -4.74 0.81
C LEU A 148 -9.82 -3.55 -0.01
N ASN A 149 -9.94 -3.71 -1.33
CA ASN A 149 -10.39 -2.66 -2.24
C ASN A 149 -11.89 -2.34 -2.04
N ALA A 150 -12.73 -3.36 -1.84
CA ALA A 150 -14.14 -3.17 -1.55
C ALA A 150 -14.39 -2.39 -0.24
N GLY A 151 -13.60 -2.67 0.81
CA GLY A 151 -13.64 -1.90 2.05
C GLY A 151 -13.24 -0.44 1.83
N PHE A 152 -12.16 -0.22 1.09
CA PHE A 152 -11.69 1.14 0.78
C PHE A 152 -12.66 1.91 -0.14
N ALA A 153 -13.43 1.25 -0.98
CA ALA A 153 -14.43 1.91 -1.84
C ALA A 153 -15.52 2.63 -1.04
N ALA A 154 -15.99 2.04 0.05
CA ALA A 154 -17.08 2.61 0.85
C ALA A 154 -16.58 3.40 2.07
N GLY A 155 -15.43 3.04 2.62
CA GLY A 155 -14.89 3.62 3.85
C GLY A 155 -14.75 5.14 3.84
N PRO A 156 -14.05 5.75 2.88
CA PRO A 156 -13.83 7.20 2.84
C PRO A 156 -15.13 8.01 2.72
N ALA A 157 -16.11 7.52 1.98
CA ALA A 157 -17.42 8.19 1.87
C ALA A 157 -18.13 8.23 3.23
N VAL A 158 -18.15 7.10 3.95
CA VAL A 158 -18.71 7.04 5.32
C VAL A 158 -17.90 7.92 6.28
N ALA A 159 -16.57 7.91 6.16
CA ALA A 159 -15.69 8.74 6.97
C ALA A 159 -15.99 10.24 6.80
N GLY A 160 -16.26 10.72 5.57
CA GLY A 160 -16.67 12.08 5.29
C GLY A 160 -17.92 12.49 6.05
N PHE A 161 -18.96 11.64 6.07
CA PHE A 161 -20.17 11.88 6.87
C PHE A 161 -19.90 11.88 8.38
N LEU A 162 -19.10 10.95 8.88
CA LEU A 162 -18.76 10.88 10.29
C LEU A 162 -17.96 12.10 10.73
N PHE A 163 -17.00 12.53 9.91
CA PHE A 163 -16.13 13.67 10.18
C PHE A 163 -16.94 14.97 10.31
N THR A 164 -17.97 15.20 9.47
CA THR A 164 -18.82 16.39 9.56
C THR A 164 -19.64 16.45 10.87
N ARG A 165 -19.94 15.29 11.48
CA ARG A 165 -20.65 15.22 12.77
C ARG A 165 -19.71 15.48 13.94
N SER A 166 -18.60 14.79 13.96
CA SER A 166 -17.53 14.96 14.94
C SER A 166 -16.28 14.21 14.47
N PRO A 167 -15.09 14.84 14.45
CA PRO A 167 -13.85 14.13 14.17
C PRO A 167 -13.64 12.89 15.07
N MET A 168 -14.12 12.92 16.33
CA MET A 168 -14.05 11.76 17.23
C MET A 168 -14.69 10.50 16.62
N MET A 169 -15.76 10.66 15.82
CA MET A 169 -16.48 9.51 15.26
C MET A 169 -15.63 8.70 14.27
N ILE A 170 -14.72 9.34 13.52
CA ILE A 170 -13.82 8.60 12.63
C ILE A 170 -12.77 7.82 13.42
N PHE A 171 -12.27 8.35 14.55
CA PHE A 171 -11.30 7.65 15.40
C PHE A 171 -11.96 6.47 16.13
N VAL A 172 -13.13 6.66 16.69
CA VAL A 172 -13.89 5.58 17.36
C VAL A 172 -14.31 4.53 16.36
N GLY A 173 -14.81 4.92 15.19
CA GLY A 173 -15.20 3.98 14.13
C GLY A 173 -14.02 3.12 13.65
N ASP A 174 -12.85 3.73 13.44
CA ASP A 174 -11.61 3.04 13.05
C ASP A 174 -11.18 2.06 14.15
N ALA A 175 -11.12 2.51 15.41
CA ALA A 175 -10.76 1.66 16.54
C ALA A 175 -11.74 0.48 16.70
N VAL A 176 -13.05 0.72 16.60
CA VAL A 176 -14.09 -0.31 16.77
C VAL A 176 -14.00 -1.36 15.66
N THR A 177 -13.93 -0.96 14.40
CA THR A 177 -13.81 -1.91 13.27
C THR A 177 -12.52 -2.72 13.36
N THR A 178 -11.42 -2.09 13.74
CA THR A 178 -10.13 -2.76 13.96
C THR A 178 -10.21 -3.75 15.13
N LEU A 179 -10.86 -3.40 16.25
CA LEU A 179 -11.07 -4.32 17.38
C LEU A 179 -12.03 -5.46 17.07
N ILE A 180 -13.07 -5.23 16.25
CA ILE A 180 -13.94 -6.30 15.75
C ILE A 180 -13.09 -7.32 15.00
N PHE A 181 -12.23 -6.87 14.09
CA PHE A 181 -11.32 -7.78 13.38
C PHE A 181 -10.34 -8.49 14.34
N ALA A 182 -9.78 -7.78 15.33
CA ALA A 182 -8.92 -8.39 16.35
C ALA A 182 -9.64 -9.52 17.12
N GLY A 183 -10.91 -9.29 17.50
CA GLY A 183 -11.76 -10.29 18.16
C GLY A 183 -12.04 -11.51 17.26
N LEU A 184 -12.41 -11.27 15.99
CA LEU A 184 -12.59 -12.35 15.01
C LEU A 184 -11.30 -13.14 14.80
N ALA A 185 -10.16 -12.45 14.68
CA ALA A 185 -8.86 -13.08 14.51
C ALA A 185 -8.49 -13.94 15.74
N LEU A 186 -8.70 -13.43 16.93
CA LEU A 186 -8.41 -14.14 18.18
C LEU A 186 -9.28 -15.40 18.35
N ALA A 187 -10.58 -15.30 18.02
CA ALA A 187 -11.53 -16.38 18.23
C ALA A 187 -11.48 -17.46 17.13
N MET A 188 -11.19 -17.08 15.88
CA MET A 188 -11.46 -17.95 14.73
C MET A 188 -10.22 -18.30 13.90
N LEU A 189 -9.10 -17.57 14.02
CA LEU A 189 -7.88 -17.92 13.30
C LEU A 189 -7.08 -19.01 14.03
N PRO A 190 -6.47 -19.95 13.29
CA PRO A 190 -5.52 -20.89 13.87
C PRO A 190 -4.25 -20.16 14.33
N HIS A 191 -3.53 -20.74 15.28
CA HIS A 191 -2.27 -20.16 15.78
C HIS A 191 -1.20 -20.01 14.67
N GLY A 192 -1.34 -20.79 13.58
CA GLY A 192 -0.34 -20.87 12.52
C GLY A 192 0.91 -21.66 12.95
N LEU A 193 1.81 -21.87 12.01
CA LEU A 193 3.07 -22.55 12.28
C LEU A 193 3.97 -21.62 13.12
N ARG A 194 4.50 -22.15 14.23
CA ARG A 194 5.62 -21.53 14.94
C ARG A 194 6.90 -22.12 14.39
N THR A 195 7.65 -21.36 13.60
CA THR A 195 8.84 -21.87 12.89
C THR A 195 10.11 -21.84 13.77
N VAL A 196 9.98 -21.65 15.08
CA VAL A 196 11.12 -21.53 16.00
C VAL A 196 12.01 -22.80 16.09
N LYS A 197 11.63 -23.91 15.44
CA LYS A 197 12.49 -25.12 15.37
C LYS A 197 13.39 -25.22 14.11
N GLY A 198 13.33 -24.28 13.18
CA GLY A 198 14.13 -24.31 11.96
C GLY A 198 14.92 -23.00 11.77
N ARG A 199 16.20 -23.03 12.10
CA ARG A 199 17.26 -22.07 11.69
C ARG A 199 16.79 -20.63 11.51
N VAL A 200 16.64 -19.90 12.59
CA VAL A 200 16.88 -18.46 12.55
C VAL A 200 18.30 -18.31 12.06
N SER A 201 18.49 -17.94 10.80
CA SER A 201 19.80 -17.59 10.26
C SER A 201 20.41 -16.60 11.24
N SER A 202 21.66 -16.82 11.68
CA SER A 202 22.26 -15.85 12.61
C SER A 202 22.14 -14.46 12.00
N PRO A 203 21.97 -13.41 12.80
CA PRO A 203 21.84 -12.03 12.26
C PRO A 203 22.96 -11.67 11.27
N ARG A 204 24.15 -12.25 11.46
CA ARG A 204 25.29 -12.10 10.53
C ARG A 204 25.01 -12.72 9.16
N VAL A 205 24.46 -13.93 9.12
CA VAL A 205 24.13 -14.62 7.86
C VAL A 205 22.99 -13.89 7.13
N ALA A 206 21.99 -13.42 7.86
CA ALA A 206 20.92 -12.59 7.30
C ALA A 206 21.50 -11.31 6.71
N TRP A 207 22.33 -10.58 7.45
CA TRP A 207 22.99 -9.35 6.99
C TRP A 207 23.88 -9.58 5.76
N GLN A 208 24.72 -10.61 5.78
CA GLN A 208 25.55 -10.96 4.62
C GLN A 208 24.71 -11.20 3.37
N SER A 209 23.62 -11.93 3.51
CA SER A 209 22.71 -12.24 2.42
C SER A 209 21.98 -11.01 1.86
N TRP A 210 21.62 -10.03 2.70
CA TRP A 210 21.08 -8.73 2.25
C TRP A 210 22.15 -7.88 1.57
N ARG A 211 23.39 -7.89 2.08
CA ARG A 211 24.52 -7.19 1.46
C ARG A 211 24.85 -7.74 0.08
N GLU A 212 24.90 -9.07 -0.07
CA GLU A 212 25.12 -9.72 -1.36
C GLU A 212 24.01 -9.37 -2.36
N ALA A 213 22.75 -9.45 -1.94
CA ALA A 213 21.61 -9.06 -2.77
C ALA A 213 21.64 -7.58 -3.16
N GLY A 214 22.09 -6.71 -2.25
CA GLY A 214 22.27 -5.28 -2.54
C GLY A 214 23.37 -5.04 -3.57
N GLN A 215 24.50 -5.76 -3.47
CA GLN A 215 25.60 -5.67 -4.44
C GLN A 215 25.19 -6.19 -5.82
N ASP A 216 24.42 -7.30 -5.86
CA ASP A 216 23.86 -7.86 -7.07
C ASP A 216 22.85 -6.88 -7.72
N GLY A 217 21.91 -6.38 -6.92
CA GLY A 217 20.90 -5.41 -7.37
C GLY A 217 21.50 -4.11 -7.88
N TRP A 218 22.58 -3.60 -7.26
CA TRP A 218 23.29 -2.41 -7.70
C TRP A 218 23.91 -2.57 -9.10
N LYS A 219 24.36 -3.79 -9.44
CA LYS A 219 24.92 -4.12 -10.76
C LYS A 219 23.82 -4.41 -11.79
N ASN A 220 22.60 -4.66 -11.34
CA ASN A 220 21.45 -4.96 -12.21
C ASN A 220 20.80 -3.65 -12.67
N GLY A 221 21.23 -3.12 -13.82
CA GLY A 221 20.75 -1.86 -14.37
C GLY A 221 19.23 -1.77 -14.53
N PRO A 222 18.55 -2.76 -15.15
CA PRO A 222 17.09 -2.79 -15.25
C PRO A 222 16.37 -2.72 -13.90
N PHE A 223 16.89 -3.40 -12.89
CA PHE A 223 16.32 -3.36 -11.55
C PHE A 223 16.51 -2.00 -10.88
N MET A 224 17.67 -1.39 -11.01
CA MET A 224 17.93 -0.04 -10.47
C MET A 224 17.06 1.01 -11.14
N GLN A 225 16.86 0.93 -12.46
CA GLN A 225 15.91 1.78 -13.19
C GLN A 225 14.50 1.63 -12.64
N LEU A 226 14.04 0.39 -12.43
CA LEU A 226 12.72 0.11 -11.85
C LEU A 226 12.58 0.66 -10.43
N LEU A 227 13.60 0.49 -9.57
CA LEU A 227 13.57 1.01 -8.20
C LEU A 227 13.47 2.53 -8.15
N LEU A 228 14.27 3.23 -8.99
CA LEU A 228 14.24 4.69 -9.06
C LEU A 228 12.90 5.18 -9.61
N ALA A 229 12.43 4.59 -10.71
CA ALA A 229 11.13 4.93 -11.29
C ALA A 229 9.99 4.69 -10.29
N LYS A 230 10.01 3.55 -9.58
CA LYS A 230 9.04 3.25 -8.55
C LYS A 230 9.07 4.24 -7.40
N LEU A 231 10.25 4.65 -6.93
CA LEU A 231 10.36 5.64 -5.85
C LEU A 231 9.69 6.96 -6.25
N LEU A 232 10.00 7.48 -7.44
CA LEU A 232 9.42 8.73 -7.96
C LEU A 232 7.89 8.61 -8.14
N MET A 233 7.43 7.52 -8.76
CA MET A 233 5.99 7.25 -8.88
C MET A 233 5.32 7.17 -7.52
N ALA A 234 5.91 6.45 -6.56
CA ALA A 234 5.32 6.27 -5.24
C ALA A 234 5.30 7.59 -4.43
N VAL A 235 6.28 8.49 -4.61
CA VAL A 235 6.24 9.84 -4.04
C VAL A 235 5.06 10.63 -4.61
N ALA A 236 4.79 10.56 -5.91
CA ALA A 236 3.61 11.16 -6.51
C ALA A 236 2.32 10.52 -5.99
N PHE A 237 2.27 9.20 -5.93
CA PHE A 237 1.11 8.43 -5.49
C PHE A 237 0.66 8.80 -4.07
N VAL A 238 1.59 8.88 -3.12
CA VAL A 238 1.23 9.16 -1.72
C VAL A 238 0.68 10.57 -1.50
N GLN A 239 0.87 11.52 -2.45
CA GLN A 239 0.31 12.87 -2.33
C GLN A 239 -1.23 12.86 -2.36
N VAL A 240 -1.85 11.91 -3.07
CA VAL A 240 -3.31 11.74 -3.08
C VAL A 240 -3.85 11.46 -1.67
N PHE A 241 -3.07 10.79 -0.82
CA PHE A 241 -3.45 10.52 0.58
C PHE A 241 -3.01 11.62 1.55
N ASN A 242 -1.92 12.34 1.24
CA ASN A 242 -1.37 13.34 2.15
C ASN A 242 -1.95 14.75 1.93
N VAL A 243 -2.20 15.13 0.67
CA VAL A 243 -2.46 16.52 0.27
C VAL A 243 -3.89 16.72 -0.25
N LEU A 244 -4.50 15.70 -0.91
CA LEU A 244 -5.78 15.88 -1.59
C LEU A 244 -6.91 16.36 -0.66
N ALA A 245 -6.95 15.87 0.59
CA ALA A 245 -7.93 16.33 1.58
C ALA A 245 -7.79 17.83 1.89
N LEU A 246 -6.56 18.33 1.92
CA LEU A 246 -6.26 19.73 2.16
C LEU A 246 -6.62 20.60 0.96
N ASP A 247 -6.29 20.12 -0.25
CA ASP A 247 -6.52 20.84 -1.49
C ASP A 247 -8.01 20.93 -1.83
N THR A 248 -8.76 19.82 -1.70
CA THR A 248 -10.22 19.83 -1.89
C THR A 248 -10.92 20.79 -0.94
N LYS A 249 -10.50 20.81 0.35
CA LYS A 249 -11.03 21.78 1.33
C LYS A 249 -10.67 23.22 0.95
N ALA A 250 -9.43 23.48 0.52
CA ALA A 250 -8.99 24.82 0.12
C ALA A 250 -9.78 25.34 -1.10
N ARG A 251 -10.30 24.46 -1.96
CA ARG A 251 -11.15 24.77 -3.11
C ARG A 251 -12.65 24.74 -2.80
N GLY A 252 -13.03 24.61 -1.52
CA GLY A 252 -14.41 24.71 -1.06
C GLY A 252 -15.22 23.43 -1.10
N LEU A 253 -14.64 22.28 -1.43
CA LEU A 253 -15.33 21.00 -1.34
C LEU A 253 -15.55 20.62 0.14
N THR A 254 -16.68 19.98 0.39
CA THR A 254 -17.00 19.41 1.70
C THR A 254 -16.19 18.13 1.95
N THR A 255 -16.06 17.75 3.22
CA THR A 255 -15.41 16.49 3.61
C THR A 255 -16.16 15.27 3.09
N VAL A 256 -17.46 15.37 2.85
CA VAL A 256 -18.27 14.31 2.23
C VAL A 256 -17.90 14.14 0.77
N GLU A 257 -17.79 15.24 0.01
CA GLU A 257 -17.37 15.20 -1.39
C GLU A 257 -15.96 14.65 -1.57
N TYR A 258 -15.01 15.06 -0.71
CA TYR A 258 -13.70 14.45 -0.67
C TYR A 258 -13.77 12.93 -0.40
N GLY A 259 -14.62 12.50 0.53
CA GLY A 259 -14.86 11.09 0.82
C GLY A 259 -15.36 10.32 -0.41
N PHE A 260 -16.24 10.90 -1.23
CA PHE A 260 -16.68 10.32 -2.49
C PHE A 260 -15.58 10.25 -3.54
N VAL A 261 -14.74 11.28 -3.65
CA VAL A 261 -13.57 11.27 -4.55
C VAL A 261 -12.63 10.12 -4.19
N MET A 262 -12.32 9.94 -2.90
CA MET A 262 -11.48 8.83 -2.44
C MET A 262 -12.15 7.46 -2.60
N GLY A 263 -13.46 7.37 -2.35
CA GLY A 263 -14.23 6.13 -2.52
C GLY A 263 -14.30 5.67 -3.99
N LEU A 264 -14.31 6.63 -4.94
CA LEU A 264 -14.31 6.34 -6.37
C LEU A 264 -13.09 5.51 -6.80
N ASN A 265 -11.90 5.78 -6.24
CA ASN A 265 -10.70 4.97 -6.49
C ASN A 265 -10.96 3.49 -6.19
N GLY A 266 -11.40 3.16 -4.98
CA GLY A 266 -11.68 1.76 -4.61
C GLY A 266 -12.81 1.13 -5.45
N LEU A 267 -13.84 1.91 -5.80
CA LEU A 267 -14.96 1.45 -6.62
C LEU A 267 -14.49 1.06 -8.03
N ILE A 268 -13.70 1.92 -8.68
CA ILE A 268 -13.16 1.63 -10.02
C ILE A 268 -12.27 0.38 -9.97
N ILE A 269 -11.37 0.28 -8.99
CA ILE A 269 -10.48 -0.87 -8.83
C ILE A 269 -11.31 -2.16 -8.68
N MET A 270 -12.34 -2.14 -7.85
CA MET A 270 -13.17 -3.32 -7.58
C MET A 270 -13.81 -3.91 -8.84
N PHE A 271 -14.26 -3.07 -9.78
CA PHE A 271 -14.97 -3.54 -10.98
C PHE A 271 -14.09 -3.65 -12.22
N VAL A 272 -13.05 -2.84 -12.34
CA VAL A 272 -12.28 -2.68 -13.59
C VAL A 272 -10.94 -3.39 -13.56
N GLU A 273 -10.32 -3.59 -12.38
CA GLU A 273 -8.95 -4.12 -12.29
C GLU A 273 -8.81 -5.52 -12.91
N LEU A 274 -9.73 -6.44 -12.61
CA LEU A 274 -9.64 -7.82 -13.12
C LEU A 274 -9.78 -7.91 -14.65
N PRO A 275 -10.79 -7.29 -15.29
CA PRO A 275 -10.88 -7.25 -16.76
C PRO A 275 -9.65 -6.57 -17.40
N LEU A 276 -9.21 -5.45 -16.84
CA LEU A 276 -8.07 -4.70 -17.34
C LEU A 276 -6.77 -5.51 -17.25
N ALA A 277 -6.51 -6.18 -16.11
CA ALA A 277 -5.35 -7.04 -15.92
C ALA A 277 -5.30 -8.20 -16.93
N GLN A 278 -6.46 -8.80 -17.29
CA GLN A 278 -6.55 -9.84 -18.31
C GLN A 278 -6.16 -9.34 -19.71
N TRP A 279 -6.47 -8.08 -20.00
CA TRP A 279 -6.10 -7.47 -21.28
C TRP A 279 -4.62 -7.07 -21.29
N ILE A 280 -4.13 -6.45 -20.21
CA ILE A 280 -2.77 -5.90 -20.06
C ILE A 280 -1.69 -7.00 -20.10
N LYS A 281 -1.95 -8.20 -19.56
CA LYS A 281 -0.99 -9.30 -19.54
C LYS A 281 -0.49 -9.76 -20.93
N ARG A 282 -1.13 -9.28 -22.01
CA ARG A 282 -0.74 -9.57 -23.40
C ARG A 282 0.44 -8.71 -23.87
N PHE A 283 0.78 -7.68 -23.11
CA PHE A 283 1.82 -6.72 -23.48
C PHE A 283 3.07 -6.91 -22.61
N PRO A 284 4.27 -6.52 -23.09
CA PRO A 284 5.50 -6.58 -22.29
C PRO A 284 5.40 -5.77 -21.02
N ALA A 285 5.92 -6.32 -19.90
CA ALA A 285 5.74 -5.71 -18.57
C ALA A 285 6.40 -4.33 -18.44
N LYS A 286 7.61 -4.13 -18.98
CA LYS A 286 8.35 -2.87 -18.87
C LYS A 286 7.63 -1.67 -19.50
N PRO A 287 7.21 -1.71 -20.80
CA PRO A 287 6.44 -0.61 -21.41
C PRO A 287 5.12 -0.34 -20.71
N VAL A 288 4.41 -1.39 -20.31
CA VAL A 288 3.14 -1.24 -19.57
C VAL A 288 3.37 -0.54 -18.24
N THR A 289 4.42 -0.90 -17.51
CA THR A 289 4.80 -0.22 -16.27
C THR A 289 5.10 1.26 -16.51
N ALA A 290 5.85 1.59 -17.58
CA ALA A 290 6.15 2.97 -17.95
C ALA A 290 4.88 3.76 -18.26
N VAL A 291 3.98 3.22 -19.09
CA VAL A 291 2.69 3.85 -19.40
C VAL A 291 1.88 4.08 -18.12
N GLY A 292 1.77 3.08 -17.25
CA GLY A 292 1.02 3.20 -16.01
C GLY A 292 1.59 4.27 -15.08
N PHE A 293 2.92 4.39 -14.95
CA PHE A 293 3.56 5.45 -14.16
C PHE A 293 3.28 6.84 -14.75
N GLY A 294 3.33 6.97 -16.08
CA GLY A 294 2.96 8.21 -16.78
C GLY A 294 1.52 8.60 -16.56
N VAL A 295 0.59 7.64 -16.62
CA VAL A 295 -0.84 7.88 -16.39
C VAL A 295 -1.10 8.28 -14.93
N ILE A 296 -0.43 7.67 -13.93
CA ILE A 296 -0.46 8.14 -12.53
C ILE A 296 -0.01 9.60 -12.46
N GLY A 297 1.11 9.93 -13.13
CA GLY A 297 1.61 11.30 -13.18
C GLY A 297 0.61 12.28 -13.79
N LEU A 298 0.00 11.93 -14.91
CA LEU A 298 -1.04 12.75 -15.53
C LEU A 298 -2.28 12.89 -14.63
N GLY A 299 -2.68 11.82 -13.95
CA GLY A 299 -3.75 11.85 -12.95
C GLY A 299 -3.44 12.79 -11.79
N CYS A 300 -2.20 12.76 -11.27
CA CYS A 300 -1.76 13.72 -10.26
C CYS A 300 -1.77 15.16 -10.81
N ALA A 301 -1.22 15.38 -12.01
CA ALA A 301 -1.18 16.71 -12.62
C ALA A 301 -2.59 17.29 -12.86
N SER A 302 -3.57 16.44 -13.19
CA SER A 302 -4.95 16.90 -13.47
C SER A 302 -5.66 17.47 -12.25
N PHE A 303 -5.26 17.09 -11.01
CA PHE A 303 -5.77 17.73 -9.80
C PHE A 303 -5.41 19.23 -9.72
N ALA A 304 -4.35 19.69 -10.42
CA ALA A 304 -4.01 21.12 -10.47
C ALA A 304 -5.12 21.98 -11.08
N PHE A 305 -5.91 21.41 -11.96
CA PHE A 305 -6.95 22.07 -12.76
C PHE A 305 -8.38 21.75 -12.29
N ALA A 306 -8.52 20.99 -11.22
CA ALA A 306 -9.82 20.58 -10.71
C ALA A 306 -10.33 21.59 -9.67
N ASP A 307 -11.41 22.30 -9.96
CA ASP A 307 -12.07 23.26 -9.06
C ASP A 307 -13.43 22.74 -8.58
N GLU A 308 -14.09 21.90 -9.39
CA GLU A 308 -15.40 21.33 -9.08
C GLU A 308 -15.32 19.81 -8.83
N LEU A 309 -16.32 19.27 -8.13
CA LEU A 309 -16.39 17.84 -7.76
C LEU A 309 -16.25 16.90 -8.99
N GLY A 310 -16.87 17.26 -10.12
CA GLY A 310 -16.79 16.47 -11.36
C GLY A 310 -15.37 16.36 -11.90
N GLU A 311 -14.60 17.43 -11.80
CA GLU A 311 -13.20 17.46 -12.25
C GLU A 311 -12.30 16.65 -11.33
N PHE A 312 -12.54 16.69 -10.01
CA PHE A 312 -11.87 15.80 -9.07
C PHE A 312 -12.20 14.33 -9.34
N PHE A 313 -13.42 13.99 -9.73
CA PHE A 313 -13.76 12.62 -10.13
C PHE A 313 -13.00 12.19 -11.40
N LEU A 314 -12.87 13.06 -12.39
CA LEU A 314 -12.12 12.77 -13.61
C LEU A 314 -10.63 12.58 -13.32
N ALA A 315 -10.05 13.46 -12.50
CA ALA A 315 -8.66 13.37 -12.08
C ALA A 315 -8.39 12.09 -11.29
N MET A 316 -9.27 11.74 -10.34
CA MET A 316 -9.19 10.50 -9.59
C MET A 316 -9.36 9.26 -10.49
N GLY A 317 -10.27 9.32 -11.46
CA GLY A 317 -10.46 8.25 -12.45
C GLY A 317 -9.20 8.00 -13.26
N LEU A 318 -8.55 9.07 -13.74
CA LEU A 318 -7.29 8.97 -14.49
C LEU A 318 -6.16 8.43 -13.61
N PHE A 319 -6.01 8.93 -12.39
CA PHE A 319 -5.05 8.41 -11.41
C PHE A 319 -5.25 6.92 -11.15
N THR A 320 -6.50 6.50 -10.91
CA THR A 320 -6.87 5.10 -10.63
C THR A 320 -6.60 4.19 -11.83
N LEU A 321 -6.84 4.67 -13.05
CA LEU A 321 -6.50 3.93 -14.28
C LEU A 321 -4.99 3.66 -14.33
N GLY A 322 -4.18 4.67 -14.06
CA GLY A 322 -2.72 4.52 -13.97
C GLY A 322 -2.30 3.52 -12.89
N GLU A 323 -2.93 3.58 -11.73
CA GLU A 323 -2.70 2.64 -10.63
C GLU A 323 -2.94 1.18 -11.03
N MET A 324 -4.09 0.90 -11.64
CA MET A 324 -4.45 -0.45 -12.09
C MET A 324 -3.53 -0.99 -13.19
N ILE A 325 -3.04 -0.12 -14.07
CA ILE A 325 -2.06 -0.48 -15.10
C ILE A 325 -0.69 -0.76 -14.46
N ALA A 326 -0.25 0.13 -13.56
CA ALA A 326 1.12 0.14 -13.07
C ALA A 326 1.43 -0.89 -12.00
N LEU A 327 0.62 -0.94 -10.92
CA LEU A 327 1.06 -1.63 -9.69
C LEU A 327 1.22 -3.14 -9.86
N PRO A 328 0.26 -3.88 -10.49
CA PRO A 328 0.42 -5.32 -10.69
C PRO A 328 1.58 -5.64 -11.63
N VAL A 329 1.72 -4.85 -12.71
CA VAL A 329 2.70 -5.12 -13.77
C VAL A 329 4.11 -4.74 -13.33
N ALA A 330 4.30 -3.66 -12.57
CA ALA A 330 5.60 -3.30 -12.00
C ALA A 330 6.12 -4.39 -11.04
N ALA A 331 5.24 -5.05 -10.29
CA ALA A 331 5.63 -6.17 -9.45
C ALA A 331 6.06 -7.39 -10.29
N ALA A 332 5.34 -7.70 -11.38
CA ALA A 332 5.69 -8.75 -12.32
C ALA A 332 7.04 -8.46 -13.00
N TYR A 333 7.23 -7.24 -13.52
CA TYR A 333 8.51 -6.82 -14.10
C TYR A 333 9.66 -6.89 -13.09
N GLY A 334 9.43 -6.50 -11.84
CA GLY A 334 10.40 -6.66 -10.76
C GLY A 334 10.80 -8.13 -10.53
N ALA A 335 9.88 -9.07 -10.70
CA ALA A 335 10.17 -10.51 -10.63
C ALA A 335 10.96 -11.02 -11.83
N GLU A 336 10.72 -10.46 -13.03
CA GLU A 336 11.42 -10.83 -14.27
C GLU A 336 12.88 -10.40 -14.25
N VAL A 337 13.17 -9.17 -13.77
CA VAL A 337 14.54 -8.63 -13.71
C VAL A 337 15.32 -9.10 -12.49
N ALA A 338 14.66 -9.72 -11.51
CA ALA A 338 15.30 -10.18 -10.29
C ALA A 338 16.11 -11.46 -10.53
N THR A 339 17.38 -11.47 -10.08
CA THR A 339 18.20 -12.67 -10.02
C THR A 339 17.51 -13.75 -9.18
N GLU A 340 17.39 -14.96 -9.70
CA GLU A 340 16.64 -16.06 -9.08
C GLU A 340 17.08 -16.32 -7.64
N LYS A 341 18.39 -16.37 -7.38
CA LYS A 341 19.00 -16.55 -6.06
C LYS A 341 18.54 -15.53 -5.03
N TYR A 342 18.27 -14.28 -5.43
CA TYR A 342 17.96 -13.16 -4.53
C TYR A 342 16.53 -12.60 -4.70
N ARG A 343 15.68 -13.25 -5.49
CA ARG A 343 14.32 -12.75 -5.86
C ARG A 343 13.52 -12.23 -4.67
N GLY A 344 13.51 -12.96 -3.56
CA GLY A 344 12.80 -12.51 -2.35
C GLY A 344 13.34 -11.21 -1.77
N ARG A 345 14.66 -10.96 -1.83
CA ARG A 345 15.30 -9.74 -1.34
C ARG A 345 15.07 -8.56 -2.29
N TYR A 346 15.02 -8.82 -3.59
CA TYR A 346 14.61 -7.83 -4.59
C TYR A 346 13.19 -7.32 -4.31
N PHE A 347 12.25 -8.22 -3.99
CA PHE A 347 10.92 -7.80 -3.53
C PHE A 347 10.96 -7.02 -2.21
N GLY A 348 11.89 -7.34 -1.32
CA GLY A 348 12.14 -6.56 -0.12
C GLY A 348 12.55 -5.13 -0.44
N PHE A 349 13.56 -4.91 -1.31
CA PHE A 349 13.94 -3.57 -1.77
C PHE A 349 12.78 -2.85 -2.46
N PHE A 350 12.03 -3.56 -3.30
CA PHE A 350 10.85 -3.03 -3.97
C PHE A 350 9.77 -2.57 -2.98
N SER A 351 9.58 -3.26 -1.87
CA SER A 351 8.62 -2.88 -0.81
C SER A 351 9.11 -1.70 0.02
N VAL A 352 10.41 -1.64 0.30
CA VAL A 352 11.02 -0.54 1.07
C VAL A 352 10.85 0.81 0.35
N MET A 353 10.76 0.83 -0.99
CA MET A 353 10.49 2.06 -1.76
C MET A 353 9.16 2.72 -1.36
N TRP A 354 8.13 1.94 -1.01
CA TRP A 354 6.88 2.50 -0.48
C TRP A 354 7.08 3.22 0.86
N GLY A 355 7.88 2.65 1.75
CA GLY A 355 8.21 3.27 3.03
C GLY A 355 8.98 4.58 2.84
N PHE A 356 10.02 4.58 2.00
CA PHE A 356 10.78 5.80 1.69
C PHE A 356 9.91 6.85 1.02
N SER A 357 9.06 6.48 0.05
CA SER A 357 8.17 7.41 -0.62
C SER A 357 7.17 8.04 0.35
N ALA A 358 6.68 7.31 1.35
CA ALA A 358 5.76 7.84 2.35
C ALA A 358 6.45 8.86 3.27
N VAL A 359 7.72 8.63 3.64
CA VAL A 359 8.52 9.59 4.42
C VAL A 359 8.84 10.84 3.58
N ILE A 360 9.35 10.66 2.36
CA ILE A 360 9.63 11.79 1.44
C ILE A 360 8.34 12.53 1.11
N GLY A 361 7.27 11.79 0.85
CA GLY A 361 5.97 12.31 0.49
C GLY A 361 5.31 13.14 1.60
N SER A 362 5.62 12.88 2.88
CA SER A 362 5.12 13.72 3.97
C SER A 362 5.63 15.16 3.90
N ALA A 363 6.85 15.38 3.37
CA ALA A 363 7.37 16.71 3.12
C ALA A 363 6.57 17.46 2.04
N GLY A 364 5.84 16.76 1.17
CA GLY A 364 4.97 17.34 0.16
C GLY A 364 3.88 18.24 0.74
N ILE A 365 3.40 17.94 1.96
CA ILE A 365 2.43 18.76 2.68
C ILE A 365 3.00 20.17 2.94
N ARG A 366 4.28 20.25 3.32
CA ARG A 366 4.96 21.53 3.56
C ARG A 366 5.23 22.28 2.24
N ILE A 367 5.55 21.55 1.18
CA ILE A 367 5.77 22.18 -0.14
C ILE A 367 4.44 22.70 -0.67
N TYR A 368 3.35 21.94 -0.53
CA TYR A 368 2.01 22.37 -0.88
C TYR A 368 1.62 23.69 -0.16
N ASP A 369 2.01 23.86 1.10
CA ASP A 369 1.79 25.11 1.87
C ASP A 369 2.35 26.35 1.15
N SER A 370 3.47 26.19 0.45
CA SER A 370 4.17 27.30 -0.22
C SER A 370 3.74 27.52 -1.68
N VAL A 371 3.34 26.48 -2.39
CA VAL A 371 3.07 26.54 -3.86
C VAL A 371 1.60 26.26 -4.21
N GLY A 372 0.77 25.87 -3.24
CA GLY A 372 -0.64 25.54 -3.45
C GLY A 372 -0.83 24.40 -4.48
N SER A 373 -1.86 24.55 -5.32
CA SER A 373 -2.23 23.55 -6.34
C SER A 373 -1.14 23.29 -7.40
N THR A 374 -0.16 24.19 -7.57
CA THR A 374 1.01 23.95 -8.43
C THR A 374 1.79 22.71 -7.99
N TRP A 375 1.66 22.30 -6.72
CA TRP A 375 2.21 21.05 -6.21
C TRP A 375 1.79 19.82 -7.03
N TRP A 376 0.58 19.80 -7.55
CA TRP A 376 0.08 18.69 -8.36
C TRP A 376 0.82 18.56 -9.71
N LEU A 377 1.23 19.69 -10.31
CA LEU A 377 2.09 19.65 -11.51
C LEU A 377 3.46 19.08 -11.22
N MET A 378 4.04 19.44 -10.07
CA MET A 378 5.34 18.91 -9.64
C MET A 378 5.27 17.40 -9.35
N THR A 379 4.21 16.95 -8.68
CA THR A 379 3.99 15.52 -8.42
C THR A 379 3.67 14.75 -9.70
N GLY A 380 2.91 15.35 -10.60
CA GLY A 380 2.67 14.81 -11.94
C GLY A 380 3.96 14.64 -12.74
N ALA A 381 4.84 15.64 -12.69
CA ALA A 381 6.16 15.55 -13.33
C ALA A 381 6.99 14.39 -12.77
N CYS A 382 6.93 14.10 -11.46
CA CYS A 382 7.59 12.92 -10.89
C CYS A 382 7.11 11.62 -11.52
N GLY A 383 5.79 11.45 -11.73
CA GLY A 383 5.23 10.27 -12.39
C GLY A 383 5.65 10.16 -13.87
N VAL A 384 5.66 11.28 -14.59
CA VAL A 384 6.14 11.32 -15.99
C VAL A 384 7.64 11.00 -16.07
N VAL A 385 8.47 11.57 -15.20
CA VAL A 385 9.91 11.25 -15.12
C VAL A 385 10.11 9.78 -14.79
N ALA A 386 9.31 9.22 -13.88
CA ALA A 386 9.35 7.78 -13.58
C ALA A 386 9.07 6.92 -14.83
N ALA A 387 8.11 7.32 -15.67
CA ALA A 387 7.86 6.68 -16.94
C ALA A 387 9.04 6.80 -17.90
N LEU A 388 9.61 7.99 -18.05
CA LEU A 388 10.74 8.27 -18.94
C LEU A 388 12.01 7.49 -18.57
N ILE A 389 12.25 7.25 -17.26
CA ILE A 389 13.37 6.42 -16.79
C ILE A 389 13.26 4.98 -17.33
N LEU A 390 12.05 4.45 -17.54
CA LEU A 390 11.84 3.10 -18.05
C LEU A 390 11.87 3.00 -19.58
N ILE A 391 11.79 4.12 -20.33
CA ILE A 391 11.78 4.13 -21.79
C ILE A 391 13.13 3.70 -22.43
N PRO A 392 14.31 4.14 -21.95
CA PRO A 392 15.56 3.71 -22.56
C PRO A 392 15.75 2.21 -22.44
N ASN A 393 16.09 1.57 -23.59
CA ASN A 393 16.31 0.11 -23.71
C ASN A 393 15.04 -0.74 -23.56
N PHE A 394 14.02 -0.51 -24.41
CA PHE A 394 12.94 -1.50 -24.65
C PHE A 394 13.46 -2.81 -25.27
N ARG A 395 14.78 -3.07 -25.28
CA ARG A 395 15.34 -4.37 -25.63
C ARG A 395 15.00 -5.37 -24.53
N ASP A 396 14.85 -6.62 -24.96
CA ASP A 396 14.51 -7.76 -24.09
C ASP A 396 15.48 -7.84 -22.89
N ASP A 397 15.09 -7.29 -21.74
CA ASP A 397 15.87 -7.24 -20.51
C ASP A 397 15.80 -8.57 -19.72
N ARG A 398 15.26 -9.64 -20.34
CA ARG A 398 15.25 -10.97 -19.72
C ARG A 398 16.68 -11.41 -19.43
N PRO A 399 16.98 -11.92 -18.21
CA PRO A 399 18.28 -12.55 -17.95
C PRO A 399 18.52 -13.63 -18.98
N LYS A 400 19.68 -13.61 -19.64
CA LYS A 400 20.06 -14.72 -20.50
C LYS A 400 20.01 -16.02 -19.69
N PRO A 401 19.44 -17.12 -20.22
CA PRO A 401 19.53 -18.42 -19.56
C PRO A 401 20.99 -18.74 -19.26
N LEU A 402 21.26 -19.22 -18.05
CA LEU A 402 22.60 -19.63 -17.59
C LEU A 402 23.27 -20.69 -18.48
N ASP A 403 22.52 -21.33 -19.39
CA ASP A 403 22.98 -22.45 -20.25
C ASP A 403 23.49 -22.00 -21.61
N ALA A 404 23.54 -20.69 -21.93
CA ALA A 404 24.01 -20.24 -23.26
C ALA A 404 25.55 -20.28 -23.42
N ASP A 405 26.31 -20.31 -22.30
CA ASP A 405 27.78 -20.31 -22.35
C ASP A 405 28.41 -21.71 -22.26
N VAL A 406 27.60 -22.78 -22.15
CA VAL A 406 28.11 -24.18 -22.08
C VAL A 406 28.04 -24.90 -23.43
N ALA A 407 27.41 -24.29 -24.44
CA ALA A 407 27.27 -24.90 -25.76
C ALA A 407 28.40 -24.55 -26.74
N ASP A 408 29.32 -23.64 -26.37
CA ASP A 408 30.45 -23.21 -27.25
C ASP A 408 31.83 -23.55 -26.66
N THR A 409 31.94 -24.51 -25.75
CA THR A 409 33.19 -25.20 -25.36
C THR A 409 33.03 -26.69 -25.61
#